data_f817d30c2c8b00aadc970109e061f614
#
_entry.id   f817d30c2c8b00aadc970109e061f614
#
_cell.length_a   1.000
_cell.length_b   1.000
_cell.length_c   1.000
_cell.angle_alpha   90.00
_cell.angle_beta   90.00
_cell.angle_gamma   90.00
#
_symmetry.space_group_name_H-M   'P 1'
#
loop_
_entity.id
_entity.type
_entity.pdbx_description
1 polymer ?
#
loop_
_entity_poly.entity_id
_entity_poly.type
_entity_poly.pdbx_seq_one_letter_code
_entity_poly.pdbx_strand_id
1 'polypeptide(L)'
;SIVGEKEPKVKDKSNKILIPVDFSNYSMKACEFAFNLAKTENAEVILLHVYFTPIYASSLPYGDVFNYQIGDEESVKTIIQKVHSDLNALSEKIKEKVASGEFPNVKYSCILREGIPEEEILRYAKEQRPMVIIMGTRGKNQKDIDLIGSVTAEVIDRSRTAVLAIPENTPFKQFSEVKRIAFIT
;
A
#
# COMPACT_ATOMS: atom_id res chain seq x y z
N SER A 1 3.68 46.56 -24.62
CA SER A 1 3.22 45.18 -24.80
C SER A 1 3.84 44.33 -23.67
N ILE A 2 3.09 44.14 -22.59
CA ILE A 2 3.52 43.31 -21.46
C ILE A 2 3.16 41.88 -21.80
N VAL A 3 4.17 41.07 -22.11
CA VAL A 3 4.01 39.62 -22.22
C VAL A 3 3.94 39.06 -20.82
N GLY A 4 2.75 38.66 -20.38
CA GLY A 4 2.57 37.98 -19.11
C GLY A 4 3.23 36.59 -19.17
N GLU A 5 4.30 36.40 -18.40
CA GLU A 5 4.84 35.09 -18.11
C GLU A 5 3.75 34.27 -17.41
N LYS A 6 3.28 33.22 -18.07
CA LYS A 6 2.45 32.20 -17.42
C LYS A 6 3.34 31.45 -16.44
N GLU A 7 3.07 31.65 -15.16
CA GLU A 7 3.64 30.76 -14.11
C GLU A 7 3.41 29.31 -14.50
N PRO A 8 4.43 28.44 -14.33
CA PRO A 8 4.26 27.03 -14.62
C PRO A 8 3.17 26.50 -13.69
N LYS A 9 2.08 25.99 -14.28
CA LYS A 9 1.04 25.29 -13.53
C LYS A 9 1.72 24.20 -12.69
N VAL A 10 1.75 24.38 -11.38
CA VAL A 10 2.10 23.31 -10.45
C VAL A 10 1.18 22.15 -10.81
N LYS A 11 1.75 21.05 -11.32
CA LYS A 11 0.97 19.85 -11.62
C LYS A 11 0.24 19.47 -10.35
N ASP A 12 -1.07 19.49 -10.40
CA ASP A 12 -1.95 19.13 -9.27
C ASP A 12 -1.42 17.85 -8.63
N LYS A 13 -1.04 17.96 -7.36
CA LYS A 13 -0.77 16.77 -6.57
C LYS A 13 -2.06 15.96 -6.54
N SER A 14 -2.00 14.76 -7.06
CA SER A 14 -3.12 13.84 -7.06
C SER A 14 -3.62 13.67 -5.62
N ASN A 15 -4.89 13.97 -5.34
CA ASN A 15 -5.54 13.74 -4.05
C ASN A 15 -5.79 12.24 -3.83
N LYS A 16 -4.73 11.45 -3.77
CA LYS A 16 -4.75 10.02 -3.58
C LYS A 16 -3.86 9.62 -2.42
N ILE A 17 -4.33 8.67 -1.64
CA ILE A 17 -3.56 8.01 -0.58
C ILE A 17 -3.38 6.55 -0.99
N LEU A 18 -2.14 6.10 -1.07
CA LEU A 18 -1.80 4.72 -1.42
C LEU A 18 -1.58 3.89 -0.17
N ILE A 19 -2.29 2.77 -0.08
CA ILE A 19 -2.14 1.81 1.01
C ILE A 19 -1.74 0.46 0.43
N PRO A 20 -0.47 0.07 0.50
CA PRO A 20 -0.07 -1.32 0.27
C PRO A 20 -0.65 -2.23 1.35
N VAL A 21 -1.30 -3.30 0.94
CA VAL A 21 -1.95 -4.27 1.84
C VAL A 21 -1.45 -5.68 1.59
N ASP A 22 -1.25 -6.44 2.65
CA ASP A 22 -0.87 -7.84 2.64
C ASP A 22 -1.88 -8.75 3.36
N PHE A 23 -3.09 -8.23 3.62
CA PHE A 23 -4.18 -8.88 4.35
C PHE A 23 -3.89 -9.18 5.83
N SER A 24 -2.82 -8.61 6.40
CA SER A 24 -2.51 -8.69 7.82
C SER A 24 -3.31 -7.67 8.65
N ASN A 25 -3.32 -7.87 9.97
CA ASN A 25 -3.91 -6.88 10.90
C ASN A 25 -3.16 -5.55 10.89
N TYR A 26 -1.86 -5.55 10.61
CA TYR A 26 -1.05 -4.34 10.44
C TYR A 26 -1.56 -3.45 9.30
N SER A 27 -1.93 -4.07 8.18
CA SER A 27 -2.54 -3.37 7.06
C SER A 27 -3.89 -2.76 7.41
N MET A 28 -4.70 -3.40 8.25
CA MET A 28 -6.01 -2.88 8.66
C MET A 28 -5.89 -1.63 9.51
N LYS A 29 -4.88 -1.53 10.38
CA LYS A 29 -4.62 -0.30 11.14
C LYS A 29 -4.17 0.84 10.23
N ALA A 30 -3.33 0.54 9.26
CA ALA A 30 -2.95 1.49 8.22
C ALA A 30 -4.18 1.97 7.41
N CYS A 31 -5.11 1.08 7.07
CA CYS A 31 -6.38 1.44 6.42
C CYS A 31 -7.22 2.40 7.26
N GLU A 32 -7.39 2.14 8.54
CA GLU A 32 -8.13 3.03 9.45
C GLU A 32 -7.57 4.45 9.42
N PHE A 33 -6.27 4.56 9.56
CA PHE A 33 -5.56 5.82 9.54
C PHE A 33 -5.70 6.56 8.21
N ALA A 34 -5.55 5.83 7.11
CA ALA A 34 -5.65 6.37 5.75
C ALA A 34 -7.06 6.84 5.40
N PHE A 35 -8.10 6.11 5.81
CA PHE A 35 -9.48 6.53 5.59
C PHE A 35 -9.81 7.82 6.34
N ASN A 36 -9.35 7.96 7.58
CA ASN A 36 -9.51 9.20 8.35
C ASN A 36 -8.76 10.37 7.71
N LEU A 37 -7.53 10.16 7.25
CA LEU A 37 -6.78 11.18 6.54
C LEU A 37 -7.44 11.57 5.21
N ALA A 38 -7.94 10.59 4.46
CA ALA A 38 -8.64 10.82 3.20
C ALA A 38 -9.89 11.69 3.39
N LYS A 39 -10.63 11.49 4.48
CA LYS A 39 -11.77 12.34 4.83
C LYS A 39 -11.36 13.79 5.06
N THR A 40 -10.29 14.00 5.81
CA THR A 40 -9.77 15.35 6.12
C THR A 40 -9.23 16.05 4.88
N GLU A 41 -8.51 15.33 4.03
CA GLU A 41 -7.83 15.88 2.84
C GLU A 41 -8.69 15.84 1.57
N ASN A 42 -9.93 15.38 1.66
CA ASN A 42 -10.79 15.14 0.50
C ASN A 42 -10.09 14.30 -0.59
N ALA A 43 -9.48 13.20 -0.17
CA ALA A 43 -8.69 12.32 -1.00
C ALA A 43 -9.38 10.99 -1.28
N GLU A 44 -8.94 10.31 -2.34
CA GLU A 44 -9.31 8.93 -2.68
C GLU A 44 -8.28 7.97 -2.09
N VAL A 45 -8.73 6.81 -1.62
CA VAL A 45 -7.87 5.74 -1.10
C VAL A 45 -7.66 4.67 -2.17
N ILE A 46 -6.42 4.29 -2.40
CA ILE A 46 -6.04 3.18 -3.27
C ILE A 46 -5.40 2.08 -2.44
N LEU A 47 -6.06 0.94 -2.36
CA LEU A 47 -5.54 -0.27 -1.73
C LEU A 47 -4.81 -1.08 -2.80
N LEU A 48 -3.51 -1.27 -2.62
CA LEU A 48 -2.66 -2.02 -3.56
C LEU A 48 -2.18 -3.31 -2.91
N HIS A 49 -2.53 -4.45 -3.49
CA HIS A 49 -1.94 -5.73 -3.14
C HIS A 49 -1.03 -6.22 -4.27
N VAL A 50 0.19 -6.59 -3.91
CA VAL A 50 1.16 -7.18 -4.82
C VAL A 50 1.33 -8.66 -4.48
N TYR A 51 1.17 -9.51 -5.46
CA TYR A 51 1.34 -10.96 -5.33
C TYR A 51 2.44 -11.48 -6.25
N PHE A 52 3.02 -12.59 -5.86
CA PHE A 52 4.15 -13.19 -6.54
C PHE A 52 3.80 -14.60 -7.02
N THR A 53 4.08 -14.90 -8.29
CA THR A 53 3.84 -16.22 -8.85
C THR A 53 5.15 -16.90 -9.24
N PRO A 54 5.19 -18.25 -9.31
CA PRO A 54 6.35 -18.98 -9.81
C PRO A 54 6.73 -18.63 -11.26
N ILE A 55 5.76 -18.29 -12.10
CA ILE A 55 6.01 -17.82 -13.47
C ILE A 55 6.78 -16.51 -13.45
N TYR A 56 6.38 -15.58 -12.60
CA TYR A 56 7.10 -14.32 -12.46
C TYR A 56 8.53 -14.54 -11.95
N ALA A 57 8.72 -15.45 -10.98
CA ALA A 57 10.04 -15.81 -10.47
C ALA A 57 10.98 -16.33 -11.57
N SER A 58 10.47 -17.14 -12.50
CA SER A 58 11.26 -17.68 -13.61
C SER A 58 11.67 -16.62 -14.65
N SER A 59 10.98 -15.48 -14.70
CA SER A 59 11.28 -14.38 -15.60
C SER A 59 12.37 -13.43 -15.10
N LEU A 60 12.80 -13.58 -13.85
CA LEU A 60 13.85 -12.75 -13.27
C LEU A 60 15.23 -13.16 -13.79
N PRO A 61 16.22 -12.21 -13.90
CA PRO A 61 17.55 -12.46 -14.44
C PRO A 61 18.33 -13.56 -13.71
N TYR A 62 17.98 -13.87 -12.49
CA TYR A 62 18.60 -14.91 -11.66
C TYR A 62 17.69 -16.14 -11.47
N GLY A 63 16.64 -16.27 -12.25
CA GLY A 63 15.64 -17.34 -12.13
C GLY A 63 16.23 -18.75 -12.25
N ASP A 64 17.33 -18.91 -13.00
CA ASP A 64 18.01 -20.21 -13.19
C ASP A 64 18.76 -20.71 -11.95
N VAL A 65 19.02 -19.84 -10.97
CA VAL A 65 19.73 -20.21 -9.73
C VAL A 65 18.79 -20.93 -8.75
N PHE A 66 17.52 -20.66 -8.84
CA PHE A 66 16.51 -21.32 -8.05
C PHE A 66 15.82 -22.37 -8.93
N ASN A 67 16.24 -23.62 -8.80
CA ASN A 67 15.63 -24.77 -9.46
C ASN A 67 14.21 -25.01 -8.91
N TYR A 68 13.37 -23.98 -8.97
CA TYR A 68 11.95 -24.13 -8.73
C TYR A 68 11.39 -24.88 -9.92
N GLN A 69 10.89 -26.07 -9.69
CA GLN A 69 9.91 -26.65 -10.61
C GLN A 69 8.91 -25.56 -10.89
N ILE A 70 8.86 -25.11 -12.14
CA ILE A 70 7.87 -24.16 -12.62
C ILE A 70 6.54 -24.74 -12.15
N GLY A 71 5.88 -24.05 -11.20
CA GLY A 71 4.59 -24.54 -10.70
C GLY A 71 3.70 -24.79 -11.89
N ASP A 72 3.01 -25.93 -11.89
CA ASP A 72 2.07 -26.25 -12.94
C ASP A 72 1.04 -25.10 -13.06
N GLU A 73 0.42 -25.01 -14.21
CA GLU A 73 -0.57 -23.97 -14.51
C GLU A 73 -1.70 -23.95 -13.45
N GLU A 74 -2.00 -25.10 -12.86
CA GLU A 74 -2.99 -25.26 -11.81
C GLU A 74 -2.57 -24.56 -10.49
N SER A 75 -1.30 -24.67 -10.11
CA SER A 75 -0.75 -23.99 -8.92
C SER A 75 -0.82 -22.47 -9.05
N VAL A 76 -0.49 -21.93 -10.21
CA VAL A 76 -0.60 -20.49 -10.50
C VAL A 76 -2.05 -20.03 -10.43
N LYS A 77 -2.97 -20.80 -11.02
CA LYS A 77 -4.40 -20.52 -10.99
C LYS A 77 -4.95 -20.49 -9.56
N THR A 78 -4.51 -21.42 -8.72
CA THR A 78 -4.88 -21.48 -7.30
C THR A 78 -4.39 -20.25 -6.54
N ILE A 79 -3.16 -19.80 -6.78
CA ILE A 79 -2.61 -18.56 -6.16
C ILE A 79 -3.46 -17.36 -6.56
N ILE A 80 -3.77 -17.18 -7.84
CA ILE A 80 -4.56 -16.08 -8.34
C ILE A 80 -5.98 -16.10 -7.75
N GLN A 81 -6.63 -17.25 -7.69
CA GLN A 81 -7.95 -17.41 -7.09
C GLN A 81 -7.94 -17.02 -5.61
N LYS A 82 -6.91 -17.44 -4.85
CA LYS A 82 -6.77 -17.10 -3.43
C LYS A 82 -6.58 -15.60 -3.25
N VAL A 83 -5.76 -14.96 -4.05
CA VAL A 83 -5.53 -13.51 -3.99
C VAL A 83 -6.82 -12.73 -4.27
N HIS A 84 -7.60 -13.12 -5.26
CA HIS A 84 -8.91 -12.51 -5.54
C HIS A 84 -9.90 -12.72 -4.39
N SER A 85 -9.92 -13.91 -3.81
CA SER A 85 -10.76 -14.21 -2.64
C SER A 85 -10.37 -13.35 -1.44
N ASP A 86 -9.09 -13.22 -1.14
CA ASP A 86 -8.57 -12.41 -0.04
C ASP A 86 -8.87 -10.92 -0.25
N LEU A 87 -8.77 -10.44 -1.49
CA LEU A 87 -9.11 -9.05 -1.82
C LEU A 87 -10.62 -8.77 -1.67
N ASN A 88 -11.46 -9.70 -2.10
CA ASN A 88 -12.91 -9.59 -1.91
C ASN A 88 -13.28 -9.57 -0.42
N ALA A 89 -12.64 -10.43 0.40
CA ALA A 89 -12.83 -10.45 1.84
C ALA A 89 -12.42 -9.11 2.49
N LEU A 90 -11.31 -8.54 2.07
CA LEU A 90 -10.87 -7.21 2.52
C LEU A 90 -11.89 -6.13 2.12
N SER A 91 -12.36 -6.14 0.89
CA SER A 91 -13.35 -5.19 0.39
C SER A 91 -14.65 -5.26 1.19
N GLU A 92 -15.16 -6.47 1.48
CA GLU A 92 -16.36 -6.65 2.30
C GLU A 92 -16.13 -6.15 3.75
N LYS A 93 -14.98 -6.43 4.34
CA LYS A 93 -14.61 -5.93 5.67
C LYS A 93 -14.57 -4.40 5.74
N ILE A 94 -14.04 -3.76 4.71
CA ILE A 94 -14.04 -2.29 4.60
C ILE A 94 -15.46 -1.76 4.46
N LYS A 95 -16.31 -2.37 3.64
CA LYS A 95 -17.72 -1.98 3.50
C LYS A 95 -18.46 -2.06 4.83
N GLU A 96 -18.25 -3.12 5.61
CA GLU A 96 -18.83 -3.27 6.95
C GLU A 96 -18.37 -2.16 7.90
N LYS A 97 -17.08 -1.81 7.87
CA LYS A 97 -16.51 -0.73 8.70
C LYS A 97 -17.04 0.65 8.31
N VAL A 98 -17.25 0.89 7.04
CA VAL A 98 -17.90 2.13 6.56
C VAL A 98 -19.37 2.16 6.96
N ALA A 99 -20.08 1.07 6.80
CA ALA A 99 -21.50 0.98 7.17
C ALA A 99 -21.75 1.16 8.67
N SER A 100 -20.84 0.65 9.52
CA SER A 100 -20.89 0.81 10.98
C SER A 100 -20.44 2.19 11.48
N GLY A 101 -19.88 3.02 10.61
CA GLY A 101 -19.31 4.31 10.98
C GLY A 101 -17.90 4.25 11.59
N GLU A 102 -17.28 3.06 11.67
CA GLU A 102 -15.90 2.90 12.14
C GLU A 102 -14.90 3.56 11.19
N PHE A 103 -15.14 3.43 9.88
CA PHE A 103 -14.41 4.15 8.84
C PHE A 103 -15.29 5.24 8.23
N PRO A 104 -14.73 6.42 7.90
CA PRO A 104 -15.47 7.43 7.16
C PRO A 104 -15.78 6.96 5.74
N ASN A 105 -16.88 7.47 5.18
CA ASN A 105 -17.25 7.19 3.80
C ASN A 105 -16.40 8.04 2.84
N VAL A 106 -15.38 7.42 2.26
CA VAL A 106 -14.53 8.01 1.24
C VAL A 106 -14.46 7.10 0.02
N LYS A 107 -14.16 7.67 -1.14
CA LYS A 107 -13.95 6.88 -2.36
C LYS A 107 -12.71 6.02 -2.21
N TYR A 108 -12.79 4.75 -2.54
CA TYR A 108 -11.65 3.83 -2.54
C TYR A 108 -11.72 2.84 -3.69
N SER A 109 -10.56 2.33 -4.07
CA SER A 109 -10.41 1.27 -5.07
C SER A 109 -9.37 0.24 -4.61
N CYS A 110 -9.51 -0.98 -5.11
CA CYS A 110 -8.60 -2.08 -4.84
C CYS A 110 -7.88 -2.47 -6.13
N ILE A 111 -6.56 -2.51 -6.09
CA ILE A 111 -5.70 -2.81 -7.23
C ILE A 111 -4.85 -4.03 -6.91
N LEU A 112 -4.75 -4.95 -7.87
CA LEU A 112 -3.84 -6.08 -7.84
C LEU A 112 -2.70 -5.89 -8.82
N ARG A 113 -1.47 -6.17 -8.39
CA ARG A 113 -0.28 -6.22 -9.24
C ARG A 113 0.51 -7.50 -8.98
N GLU A 114 1.02 -8.10 -10.05
CA GLU A 114 1.97 -9.21 -9.95
C GLU A 114 3.40 -8.66 -9.96
N GLY A 115 4.23 -9.14 -9.05
CA GLY A 115 5.62 -8.75 -9.02
C GLY A 115 6.24 -8.81 -7.63
N ILE A 116 7.36 -8.14 -7.48
CA ILE A 116 8.05 -7.97 -6.19
C ILE A 116 7.37 -6.83 -5.44
N PRO A 117 6.92 -7.03 -4.19
CA PRO A 117 6.10 -6.07 -3.47
C PRO A 117 6.69 -4.65 -3.44
N GLU A 118 7.91 -4.48 -2.95
CA GLU A 118 8.57 -3.17 -2.84
C GLU A 118 8.74 -2.50 -4.21
N GLU A 119 9.08 -3.26 -5.25
CA GLU A 119 9.27 -2.73 -6.62
C GLU A 119 7.95 -2.23 -7.22
N GLU A 120 6.88 -3.00 -7.08
CA GLU A 120 5.56 -2.63 -7.61
C GLU A 120 4.92 -1.48 -6.83
N ILE A 121 5.12 -1.41 -5.51
CA ILE A 121 4.65 -0.29 -4.69
C ILE A 121 5.33 1.00 -5.14
N LEU A 122 6.66 0.98 -5.30
CA LEU A 122 7.43 2.15 -5.72
C LEU A 122 7.07 2.56 -7.16
N ARG A 123 6.88 1.61 -8.06
CA ARG A 123 6.45 1.86 -9.43
C ARG A 123 5.07 2.50 -9.49
N TYR A 124 4.11 1.94 -8.76
CA TYR A 124 2.75 2.47 -8.68
C TYR A 124 2.72 3.89 -8.11
N ALA A 125 3.49 4.14 -7.05
CA ALA A 125 3.63 5.48 -6.48
C ALA A 125 4.23 6.48 -7.46
N LYS A 126 5.21 6.06 -8.27
CA LYS A 126 5.79 6.90 -9.33
C LYS A 126 4.79 7.22 -10.44
N GLU A 127 3.97 6.24 -10.83
CA GLU A 127 2.93 6.40 -11.87
C GLU A 127 1.78 7.30 -11.39
N GLN A 128 1.26 7.04 -10.21
CA GLN A 128 0.04 7.67 -9.68
C GLN A 128 0.29 8.93 -8.86
N ARG A 129 1.50 9.13 -8.38
CA ARG A 129 1.92 10.27 -7.55
C ARG A 129 0.97 10.56 -6.39
N PRO A 130 0.70 9.60 -5.50
CA PRO A 130 -0.13 9.84 -4.34
C PRO A 130 0.50 10.90 -3.44
N MET A 131 -0.32 11.54 -2.62
CA MET A 131 0.18 12.51 -1.64
C MET A 131 0.99 11.85 -0.53
N VAL A 132 0.67 10.60 -0.21
CA VAL A 132 1.35 9.81 0.83
C VAL A 132 1.11 8.32 0.60
N ILE A 133 2.09 7.51 1.00
CA ILE A 133 1.96 6.05 1.13
C ILE A 133 1.79 5.75 2.62
N ILE A 134 0.72 5.05 2.99
CA ILE A 134 0.47 4.63 4.37
C ILE A 134 0.58 3.11 4.45
N MET A 135 1.46 2.60 5.28
CA MET A 135 1.76 1.18 5.42
C MET A 135 1.72 0.75 6.88
N GLY A 136 1.45 -0.53 7.13
CA GLY A 136 1.78 -1.15 8.40
C GLY A 136 3.31 -1.23 8.58
N THR A 137 3.79 -1.21 9.82
CA THR A 137 5.22 -1.36 10.09
C THR A 137 5.72 -2.77 9.85
N ARG A 138 4.82 -3.78 9.89
CA ARG A 138 5.12 -5.20 9.69
C ARG A 138 4.16 -5.83 8.70
N GLY A 139 4.60 -6.92 8.08
CA GLY A 139 3.79 -7.74 7.21
C GLY A 139 3.38 -9.07 7.86
N LYS A 140 2.63 -9.88 7.11
CA LYS A 140 2.05 -11.15 7.55
C LYS A 140 3.07 -12.20 8.02
N ASN A 141 4.29 -12.20 7.47
CA ASN A 141 5.33 -13.21 7.73
C ASN A 141 6.47 -12.67 8.62
N GLN A 142 6.25 -11.59 9.32
CA GLN A 142 7.27 -10.92 10.11
C GLN A 142 7.44 -11.60 11.47
N LYS A 143 8.70 -11.73 11.93
CA LYS A 143 9.02 -12.18 13.31
C LYS A 143 8.80 -11.04 14.29
N ASP A 144 8.38 -11.36 15.52
CA ASP A 144 8.06 -10.38 16.58
C ASP A 144 9.23 -9.47 16.99
N ILE A 145 10.47 -9.90 16.70
CA ILE A 145 11.68 -9.14 17.01
C ILE A 145 11.98 -8.01 16.02
N ASP A 146 11.37 -8.03 14.83
CA ASP A 146 11.61 -7.01 13.82
C ASP A 146 10.69 -5.81 14.06
N LEU A 147 11.26 -4.63 14.27
CA LEU A 147 10.50 -3.39 14.49
C LEU A 147 9.79 -2.93 13.20
N ILE A 148 10.43 -3.13 12.06
CA ILE A 148 9.91 -2.74 10.74
C ILE A 148 10.14 -3.89 9.77
N GLY A 149 9.12 -4.23 8.99
CA GLY A 149 9.20 -5.24 7.95
C GLY A 149 10.10 -4.84 6.78
N SER A 150 10.66 -5.84 6.10
CA SER A 150 11.58 -5.61 4.97
C SER A 150 10.95 -4.80 3.83
N VAL A 151 9.72 -5.08 3.45
CA VAL A 151 9.00 -4.33 2.40
C VAL A 151 8.80 -2.88 2.83
N THR A 152 8.34 -2.64 4.05
CA THR A 152 8.13 -1.28 4.57
C THR A 152 9.45 -0.52 4.65
N ALA A 153 10.52 -1.15 5.12
CA ALA A 153 11.85 -0.55 5.19
C ALA A 153 12.38 -0.15 3.81
N GLU A 154 12.25 -1.02 2.81
CA GLU A 154 12.66 -0.73 1.43
C GLU A 154 11.84 0.42 0.81
N VAL A 155 10.54 0.45 1.04
CA VAL A 155 9.70 1.54 0.54
C VAL A 155 10.05 2.87 1.20
N ILE A 156 10.31 2.90 2.51
CA ILE A 156 10.77 4.10 3.22
C ILE A 156 12.09 4.60 2.65
N ASP A 157 13.06 3.70 2.44
CA ASP A 157 14.40 4.06 1.96
C ASP A 157 14.38 4.61 0.53
N ARG A 158 13.61 4.02 -0.35
CA ARG A 158 13.65 4.27 -1.79
C ARG A 158 12.56 5.21 -2.32
N SER A 159 11.51 5.46 -1.55
CA SER A 159 10.38 6.26 -2.00
C SER A 159 10.73 7.76 -2.09
N ARG A 160 10.27 8.39 -3.15
CA ARG A 160 10.24 9.86 -3.29
C ARG A 160 8.93 10.47 -2.79
N THR A 161 7.94 9.63 -2.56
CA THR A 161 6.68 10.01 -1.93
C THR A 161 6.82 9.86 -0.42
N ALA A 162 6.21 10.75 0.35
CA ALA A 162 6.15 10.61 1.81
C ALA A 162 5.57 9.26 2.20
N VAL A 163 6.19 8.57 3.15
CA VAL A 163 5.74 7.28 3.69
C VAL A 163 5.41 7.42 5.16
N LEU A 164 4.24 6.97 5.55
CA LEU A 164 3.80 6.90 6.93
C LEU A 164 3.64 5.44 7.33
N ALA A 165 4.48 4.96 8.24
CA ALA A 165 4.41 3.61 8.78
C ALA A 165 3.61 3.60 10.09
N ILE A 166 2.53 2.83 10.15
CA ILE A 166 1.61 2.76 11.28
C ILE A 166 1.81 1.46 12.04
N PRO A 167 2.26 1.49 13.30
CA PRO A 167 2.31 0.32 14.15
C PRO A 167 0.90 -0.22 14.48
N GLU A 168 0.77 -1.54 14.61
CA GLU A 168 -0.51 -2.19 14.95
C GLU A 168 -1.10 -1.65 16.25
N ASN A 169 -0.27 -1.44 17.26
CA ASN A 169 -0.67 -0.97 18.59
C ASN A 169 -0.76 0.56 18.71
N THR A 170 -0.88 1.26 17.60
CA THR A 170 -1.05 2.72 17.61
C THR A 170 -2.38 3.08 18.27
N PRO A 171 -2.38 3.89 19.34
CA PRO A 171 -3.62 4.30 20.01
C PRO A 171 -4.40 5.34 19.20
N PHE A 172 -3.76 5.96 18.23
CA PHE A 172 -4.34 7.02 17.40
C PHE A 172 -5.05 6.45 16.18
N LYS A 173 -6.17 7.06 15.80
CA LYS A 173 -6.96 6.72 14.62
C LYS A 173 -6.75 7.72 13.48
N GLN A 174 -6.26 8.90 13.78
CA GLN A 174 -6.11 10.00 12.84
C GLN A 174 -4.91 10.89 13.21
N PHE A 175 -4.46 11.65 12.24
CA PHE A 175 -3.26 12.50 12.37
C PHE A 175 -3.40 13.59 13.43
N SER A 176 -4.60 14.15 13.61
CA SER A 176 -4.87 15.19 14.60
C SER A 176 -4.66 14.75 16.06
N GLU A 177 -4.67 13.44 16.32
CA GLU A 177 -4.42 12.88 17.64
C GLU A 177 -2.93 12.70 17.95
N VAL A 178 -2.07 12.81 16.94
CA VAL A 178 -0.63 12.60 17.05
C VAL A 178 0.03 13.83 17.67
N LYS A 179 0.61 13.67 18.85
CA LYS A 179 1.30 14.76 19.57
C LYS A 179 2.78 14.91 19.21
N ARG A 180 3.39 13.86 18.67
CA ARG A 180 4.80 13.85 18.28
C ARG A 180 5.00 13.03 17.02
N ILE A 181 5.81 13.55 16.09
CA ILE A 181 6.30 12.85 14.92
C ILE A 181 7.81 12.71 15.05
N ALA A 182 8.31 11.48 15.00
CA ALA A 182 9.74 11.23 14.91
C ALA A 182 10.11 10.98 13.44
N PHE A 183 11.07 11.72 12.95
CA PHE A 183 11.68 11.47 11.65
C PHE A 183 12.88 10.55 11.86
N ILE A 184 12.89 9.40 11.20
CA ILE A 184 14.02 8.50 11.14
C ILE A 184 14.76 8.84 9.85
N THR A 185 15.93 9.41 10.00
CA THR A 185 16.85 9.67 8.87
C THR A 185 17.83 8.52 8.70
#